data_aff6342cbcb56df6baeedd23c8ac02cf
#
_entry.id   aff6342cbcb56df6baeedd23c8ac02cf
#
_cell.length_a   1.000
_cell.length_b   1.000
_cell.length_c   1.000
_cell.angle_alpha   90.00
_cell.angle_beta   90.00
_cell.angle_gamma   90.00
#
_symmetry.space_group_name_H-M   'P 1'
#
loop_
_entity.id
_entity.type
_entity.pdbx_description
1 polymer ?
#
loop_
_entity_poly.entity_id
_entity_poly.type
_entity_poly.pdbx_seq_one_letter_code
_entity_poly.pdbx_strand_id
1 'polypeptide(L)'
;MKISVLRRAAALLCLVPAAAALAAATPSASVTAGEKLYQTYCASCHGTKLEGGAGPTLLDHAWIHGAPTKSNLVNTISKGVAGKGMPAWGQTLSAAQISHLADFIAAAPKATASVAAAKPASSDNLAGLKLPKGFHIAVYADNVETARSMTVSDSGITYVGSRKAGKVYALVDDNKDGVADRVITVAEGLQHPIGVTMLNGALYVAEISRIIRFDNIDKTYAGKPAYKVVKDDLPKETWHGEKYIKAGPDGKIYVPVGAPCNTCDKEGEIYSKLWRMNPDGSGWEEYARGIRNTVGFTWHPQTKELWFTDNGPDEMGDNMPSCELNVAPKAGLHFGFPYCHGGVLPDPKLGKANSCEQYVPPVAQLGPHVAPLGLTFYTGTQFPQMYRNQIFIAEHGSWNRDNKIGYQVSLVTLYGNKAVSKTTFLEGFLQRDEKVTGRPVDLAVMADGSLLVSDDHAGKVYRITYSK
;
A
#
# COMPACT_ATOMS: atom_id res chain seq x y z
N MET A 1 -32.90 -81.46 -0.25
CA MET A 1 -31.67 -80.64 -0.41
C MET A 1 -31.86 -79.30 0.31
N LYS A 2 -31.41 -79.20 1.58
CA LYS A 2 -31.61 -77.99 2.42
C LYS A 2 -30.32 -77.20 2.39
N ILE A 3 -30.35 -75.97 1.93
CA ILE A 3 -29.22 -75.03 1.95
C ILE A 3 -29.44 -74.08 3.14
N SER A 4 -28.53 -74.18 4.11
CA SER A 4 -28.49 -73.34 5.30
C SER A 4 -27.73 -72.05 4.99
N VAL A 5 -28.38 -70.87 5.24
CA VAL A 5 -27.76 -69.56 5.11
C VAL A 5 -27.25 -69.09 6.48
N LEU A 6 -25.96 -69.00 6.62
CA LEU A 6 -25.28 -68.42 7.82
C LEU A 6 -25.29 -66.89 7.68
N ARG A 7 -25.98 -66.20 8.60
CA ARG A 7 -25.86 -64.74 8.78
C ARG A 7 -24.62 -64.43 9.66
N ARG A 8 -23.65 -63.73 9.10
CA ARG A 8 -22.56 -63.09 9.86
C ARG A 8 -23.02 -61.71 10.29
N ALA A 9 -23.08 -61.48 11.60
CA ALA A 9 -23.24 -60.16 12.19
C ALA A 9 -21.87 -59.45 12.24
N ALA A 10 -21.78 -58.29 11.57
CA ALA A 10 -20.65 -57.38 11.67
C ALA A 10 -20.88 -56.41 12.83
N ALA A 11 -20.04 -56.49 13.87
CA ALA A 11 -20.02 -55.52 14.95
C ALA A 11 -19.26 -54.28 14.49
N LEU A 12 -19.95 -53.11 14.43
CA LEU A 12 -19.37 -51.82 14.15
C LEU A 12 -18.77 -51.31 15.47
N LEU A 13 -17.43 -51.25 15.57
CA LEU A 13 -16.72 -50.57 16.66
C LEU A 13 -16.70 -49.08 16.35
N CYS A 14 -17.46 -48.30 17.12
CA CYS A 14 -17.35 -46.83 17.11
C CYS A 14 -16.07 -46.42 17.87
N LEU A 15 -15.02 -46.01 17.14
CA LEU A 15 -13.89 -45.29 17.70
C LEU A 15 -14.28 -43.84 17.98
N VAL A 16 -14.42 -43.48 19.26
CA VAL A 16 -14.51 -42.12 19.75
C VAL A 16 -13.10 -41.53 19.81
N PRO A 17 -12.76 -40.42 19.12
CA PRO A 17 -11.46 -39.81 19.30
C PRO A 17 -11.40 -39.16 20.70
N ALA A 18 -10.44 -39.56 21.52
CA ALA A 18 -10.11 -38.91 22.77
C ALA A 18 -9.54 -37.49 22.45
N ALA A 19 -10.30 -36.44 22.77
CA ALA A 19 -9.79 -35.07 22.78
C ALA A 19 -8.73 -34.96 23.88
N ALA A 20 -7.46 -34.83 23.50
CA ALA A 20 -6.39 -34.51 24.43
C ALA A 20 -6.58 -33.05 24.90
N ALA A 21 -7.04 -32.89 26.14
CA ALA A 21 -7.03 -31.59 26.80
C ALA A 21 -5.58 -31.17 27.02
N LEU A 22 -5.13 -30.09 26.35
CA LEU A 22 -3.87 -29.45 26.71
C LEU A 22 -4.02 -28.85 28.10
N ALA A 23 -3.37 -29.51 29.08
CA ALA A 23 -3.24 -28.94 30.42
C ALA A 23 -2.36 -27.68 30.34
N ALA A 24 -2.89 -26.53 30.68
CA ALA A 24 -2.12 -25.31 30.83
C ALA A 24 -1.05 -25.52 31.91
N ALA A 25 0.21 -25.30 31.58
CA ALA A 25 1.33 -25.46 32.54
C ALA A 25 1.15 -24.39 33.65
N THR A 26 1.22 -24.83 34.91
CA THR A 26 1.20 -23.92 36.07
C THR A 26 2.40 -23.00 36.06
N PRO A 27 2.20 -21.66 36.26
CA PRO A 27 3.31 -20.71 36.30
C PRO A 27 4.35 -21.08 37.36
N SER A 28 5.63 -20.83 37.07
CA SER A 28 6.70 -21.06 38.06
C SER A 28 6.56 -20.12 39.25
N ALA A 29 7.09 -20.51 40.42
CA ALA A 29 7.05 -19.72 41.65
C ALA A 29 7.66 -18.30 41.45
N SER A 30 8.68 -18.18 40.60
CA SER A 30 9.29 -16.86 40.26
C SER A 30 8.35 -15.96 39.45
N VAL A 31 7.60 -16.52 38.50
CA VAL A 31 6.62 -15.81 37.69
C VAL A 31 5.47 -15.30 38.54
N THR A 32 4.94 -16.14 39.46
CA THR A 32 3.86 -15.73 40.40
C THR A 32 4.33 -14.63 41.36
N ALA A 33 5.57 -14.71 41.86
CA ALA A 33 6.17 -13.67 42.68
C ALA A 33 6.36 -12.37 41.90
N GLY A 34 6.81 -12.47 40.65
CA GLY A 34 6.96 -11.31 39.74
C GLY A 34 5.65 -10.63 39.43
N GLU A 35 4.56 -11.35 39.24
CA GLU A 35 3.22 -10.81 39.01
C GLU A 35 2.76 -9.91 40.17
N LYS A 36 2.92 -10.38 41.41
CA LYS A 36 2.56 -9.58 42.60
C LYS A 36 3.36 -8.29 42.69
N LEU A 37 4.66 -8.35 42.41
CA LEU A 37 5.54 -7.16 42.38
C LEU A 37 5.13 -6.21 41.25
N TYR A 38 4.80 -6.76 40.08
CA TYR A 38 4.36 -5.99 38.93
C TYR A 38 3.09 -5.18 39.24
N GLN A 39 2.08 -5.79 39.84
CA GLN A 39 0.84 -5.11 40.23
C GLN A 39 1.09 -3.98 41.20
N THR A 40 2.08 -4.13 42.10
CA THR A 40 2.40 -3.14 43.11
C THR A 40 3.17 -1.93 42.60
N TYR A 41 4.16 -2.18 41.70
CA TYR A 41 5.17 -1.17 41.34
C TYR A 41 5.13 -0.72 39.88
N CYS A 42 4.52 -1.51 38.98
CA CYS A 42 4.65 -1.30 37.54
C CYS A 42 3.30 -1.04 36.85
N ALA A 43 2.20 -1.63 37.38
CA ALA A 43 0.89 -1.63 36.73
C ALA A 43 0.30 -0.21 36.54
N SER A 44 0.62 0.75 37.41
CA SER A 44 0.15 2.14 37.32
C SER A 44 0.61 2.84 36.03
N CYS A 45 1.78 2.45 35.51
CA CYS A 45 2.32 3.02 34.27
C CYS A 45 2.17 2.07 33.08
N HIS A 46 2.36 0.75 33.27
CA HIS A 46 2.39 -0.22 32.19
C HIS A 46 1.09 -1.01 32.00
N GLY A 47 0.02 -0.64 32.75
CA GLY A 47 -1.27 -1.32 32.71
C GLY A 47 -1.30 -2.60 33.56
N THR A 48 -2.47 -2.98 34.07
CA THR A 48 -2.64 -4.13 34.97
C THR A 48 -2.41 -5.48 34.28
N LYS A 49 -2.49 -5.50 32.96
CA LYS A 49 -2.26 -6.68 32.10
C LYS A 49 -1.09 -6.49 31.14
N LEU A 50 -0.13 -5.58 31.46
CA LEU A 50 1.03 -5.25 30.62
C LEU A 50 0.68 -4.46 29.34
N GLU A 51 -0.56 -4.03 29.17
CA GLU A 51 -1.14 -3.39 27.99
C GLU A 51 -0.61 -1.97 27.71
N GLY A 52 0.12 -1.38 28.66
CA GLY A 52 0.58 0.00 28.57
C GLY A 52 -0.36 1.01 29.22
N GLY A 53 0.04 2.27 29.21
CA GLY A 53 -0.68 3.41 29.81
C GLY A 53 0.20 4.65 29.75
N ALA A 54 0.59 5.21 30.89
CA ALA A 54 1.60 6.27 30.94
C ALA A 54 2.99 5.81 30.48
N GLY A 55 3.26 4.50 30.60
CA GLY A 55 4.43 3.81 30.02
C GLY A 55 4.03 2.94 28.82
N PRO A 56 5.02 2.49 28.01
CA PRO A 56 4.75 1.65 26.85
C PRO A 56 4.18 0.27 27.26
N THR A 57 3.44 -0.36 26.35
CA THR A 57 3.06 -1.77 26.51
C THR A 57 4.30 -2.67 26.64
N LEU A 58 4.18 -3.74 27.42
CA LEU A 58 5.23 -4.75 27.58
C LEU A 58 4.85 -6.09 26.90
N LEU A 59 3.77 -6.07 26.12
CA LEU A 59 3.24 -7.23 25.40
C LEU A 59 3.66 -7.28 23.93
N ASP A 60 4.10 -6.17 23.36
CA ASP A 60 4.49 -6.06 21.96
C ASP A 60 5.96 -6.49 21.73
N HIS A 61 6.34 -6.58 20.46
CA HIS A 61 7.71 -6.87 20.05
C HIS A 61 8.57 -5.61 19.87
N ALA A 62 8.01 -4.41 20.09
CA ALA A 62 8.69 -3.13 19.93
C ALA A 62 9.46 -2.72 21.21
N TRP A 63 10.51 -3.45 21.52
CA TRP A 63 11.35 -3.17 22.68
C TRP A 63 12.31 -2.03 22.41
N ILE A 64 12.09 -0.89 23.08
CA ILE A 64 12.82 0.36 22.87
C ILE A 64 14.26 0.27 23.40
N HIS A 65 14.53 -0.57 24.39
CA HIS A 65 15.83 -0.69 25.08
C HIS A 65 16.48 -2.06 24.91
N GLY A 66 16.52 -2.56 23.67
CA GLY A 66 17.12 -3.86 23.32
C GLY A 66 16.14 -5.03 23.37
N ALA A 67 16.58 -6.22 22.96
CA ALA A 67 15.74 -7.42 22.94
C ALA A 67 15.21 -7.80 24.35
N PRO A 68 14.02 -8.41 24.47
CA PRO A 68 13.39 -8.78 25.74
C PRO A 68 14.05 -10.00 26.40
N THR A 69 15.35 -10.00 26.47
CA THR A 69 16.10 -11.00 27.22
C THR A 69 16.01 -10.70 28.70
N LYS A 70 16.05 -11.75 29.54
CA LYS A 70 16.04 -11.58 31.00
C LYS A 70 17.11 -10.59 31.47
N SER A 71 18.29 -10.64 30.89
CA SER A 71 19.40 -9.72 31.22
C SER A 71 19.06 -8.27 30.92
N ASN A 72 18.49 -7.98 29.76
CA ASN A 72 18.11 -6.62 29.38
C ASN A 72 16.94 -6.09 30.22
N LEU A 73 15.96 -6.94 30.53
CA LEU A 73 14.86 -6.59 31.44
C LEU A 73 15.38 -6.26 32.84
N VAL A 74 16.24 -7.09 33.42
CA VAL A 74 16.85 -6.85 34.73
C VAL A 74 17.63 -5.52 34.73
N ASN A 75 18.43 -5.29 33.71
CA ASN A 75 19.21 -4.05 33.59
C ASN A 75 18.31 -2.80 33.46
N THR A 76 17.27 -2.86 32.60
CA THR A 76 16.34 -1.74 32.40
C THR A 76 15.51 -1.45 33.66
N ILE A 77 14.99 -2.47 34.33
CA ILE A 77 14.25 -2.30 35.60
C ILE A 77 15.16 -1.74 36.69
N SER A 78 16.38 -2.26 36.82
CA SER A 78 17.32 -1.80 37.85
C SER A 78 17.74 -0.35 37.67
N LYS A 79 18.07 0.07 36.45
CA LYS A 79 18.61 1.41 36.14
C LYS A 79 17.55 2.43 35.81
N GLY A 80 16.30 1.99 35.52
CA GLY A 80 15.27 2.86 34.98
C GLY A 80 15.62 3.39 33.59
N VAL A 81 14.87 4.38 33.11
CA VAL A 81 15.10 5.06 31.84
C VAL A 81 15.14 6.56 32.05
N ALA A 82 16.34 7.10 32.10
CA ALA A 82 16.59 8.52 32.38
C ALA A 82 15.84 9.43 31.39
N GLY A 83 15.15 10.44 31.89
CA GLY A 83 14.39 11.41 31.07
C GLY A 83 13.11 10.88 30.41
N LYS A 84 12.70 9.62 30.70
CA LYS A 84 11.49 9.01 30.12
C LYS A 84 10.46 8.58 31.20
N GLY A 85 10.63 9.00 32.44
CA GLY A 85 9.67 8.77 33.52
C GLY A 85 9.72 7.40 34.20
N MET A 86 10.54 6.44 33.72
CA MET A 86 10.72 5.16 34.39
C MET A 86 11.80 5.24 35.45
N PRO A 87 11.49 5.08 36.77
CA PRO A 87 12.48 5.19 37.85
C PRO A 87 13.44 4.00 37.90
N ALA A 88 14.59 4.20 38.53
CA ALA A 88 15.57 3.14 38.79
C ALA A 88 15.13 2.29 40.01
N TRP A 89 14.56 1.13 39.75
CA TRP A 89 14.03 0.25 40.80
C TRP A 89 15.11 -0.51 41.60
N GLY A 90 16.35 -0.53 41.11
CA GLY A 90 17.46 -1.18 41.82
C GLY A 90 17.82 -0.59 43.18
N GLN A 91 17.30 0.61 43.51
CA GLN A 91 17.41 1.20 44.85
C GLN A 91 16.29 0.80 45.80
N THR A 92 15.17 0.32 45.28
CA THR A 92 13.95 0.01 46.05
C THR A 92 13.70 -1.49 46.14
N LEU A 93 14.06 -2.24 45.10
CA LEU A 93 13.83 -3.68 44.97
C LEU A 93 15.14 -4.43 44.98
N SER A 94 15.18 -5.58 45.67
CA SER A 94 16.33 -6.47 45.66
C SER A 94 16.57 -7.10 44.28
N ALA A 95 17.78 -7.56 44.00
CA ALA A 95 18.13 -8.22 42.76
C ALA A 95 17.23 -9.45 42.47
N ALA A 96 16.82 -10.21 43.51
CA ALA A 96 15.89 -11.32 43.39
C ALA A 96 14.49 -10.86 42.96
N GLN A 97 13.98 -9.78 43.53
CA GLN A 97 12.68 -9.21 43.18
C GLN A 97 12.65 -8.68 41.72
N ILE A 98 13.73 -8.02 41.30
CA ILE A 98 13.89 -7.57 39.92
C ILE A 98 13.99 -8.76 38.95
N SER A 99 14.68 -9.82 39.34
CA SER A 99 14.74 -11.07 38.55
C SER A 99 13.34 -11.70 38.40
N HIS A 100 12.54 -11.74 39.46
CA HIS A 100 11.15 -12.23 39.41
C HIS A 100 10.25 -11.36 38.51
N LEU A 101 10.38 -10.03 38.56
CA LEU A 101 9.72 -9.12 37.63
C LEU A 101 10.10 -9.40 36.17
N ALA A 102 11.38 -9.60 35.90
CA ALA A 102 11.88 -9.94 34.58
C ALA A 102 11.34 -11.30 34.11
N ASP A 103 11.24 -12.31 35.00
CA ASP A 103 10.63 -13.61 34.70
C ASP A 103 9.15 -13.49 34.36
N PHE A 104 8.40 -12.69 35.12
CA PHE A 104 6.99 -12.43 34.84
C PHE A 104 6.78 -11.74 33.49
N ILE A 105 7.52 -10.66 33.22
CA ILE A 105 7.44 -9.92 31.95
C ILE A 105 7.90 -10.79 30.76
N ALA A 106 8.90 -11.66 30.95
CA ALA A 106 9.38 -12.57 29.92
C ALA A 106 8.43 -13.75 29.67
N ALA A 107 7.76 -14.24 30.72
CA ALA A 107 6.79 -15.34 30.66
C ALA A 107 5.37 -14.87 30.34
N ALA A 108 5.10 -13.55 30.45
CA ALA A 108 3.85 -13.02 29.93
C ALA A 108 3.71 -13.55 28.51
N PRO A 109 2.55 -14.14 28.14
CA PRO A 109 2.31 -14.44 26.75
C PRO A 109 2.58 -13.13 26.02
N LYS A 110 3.80 -13.02 25.50
CA LYS A 110 4.08 -12.01 24.50
C LYS A 110 2.99 -12.27 23.53
N ALA A 111 2.13 -11.30 23.34
CA ALA A 111 1.14 -11.44 22.35
C ALA A 111 1.91 -12.05 21.18
N THR A 112 1.78 -13.36 20.93
CA THR A 112 1.67 -13.87 19.61
C THR A 112 0.71 -12.88 19.03
N ALA A 113 1.24 -11.76 18.43
CA ALA A 113 0.49 -10.54 18.25
C ALA A 113 -0.97 -10.89 18.52
N SER A 114 -1.44 -10.78 19.78
CA SER A 114 -2.84 -10.97 19.99
C SER A 114 -3.31 -9.83 19.16
N VAL A 115 -3.69 -10.20 17.97
CA VAL A 115 -4.59 -9.44 17.18
C VAL A 115 -5.49 -8.86 18.24
N ALA A 116 -5.21 -7.63 18.69
CA ALA A 116 -6.30 -6.75 19.01
C ALA A 116 -7.10 -6.95 17.74
N ALA A 117 -8.15 -7.78 17.83
CA ALA A 117 -9.02 -8.09 16.73
C ALA A 117 -9.28 -6.73 16.16
N ALA A 118 -8.68 -6.45 15.00
CA ALA A 118 -8.56 -5.09 14.49
C ALA A 118 -9.99 -4.64 14.61
N LYS A 119 -10.25 -3.71 15.51
CA LYS A 119 -11.61 -3.29 15.87
C LYS A 119 -12.25 -3.17 14.53
N PRO A 120 -13.25 -3.99 14.16
CA PRO A 120 -13.67 -4.17 12.78
C PRO A 120 -13.72 -2.76 12.24
N ALA A 121 -12.81 -2.46 11.30
CA ALA A 121 -12.40 -1.10 10.96
C ALA A 121 -13.68 -0.39 10.69
N SER A 122 -13.96 0.66 11.40
CA SER A 122 -15.30 1.21 11.64
C SER A 122 -16.09 1.12 10.33
N SER A 123 -17.15 0.33 10.29
CA SER A 123 -18.00 0.09 9.12
C SER A 123 -18.57 1.40 8.53
N ASP A 124 -18.32 2.50 9.20
CA ASP A 124 -18.92 3.81 8.96
C ASP A 124 -18.56 4.43 7.61
N ASN A 125 -17.43 4.07 7.00
CA ASN A 125 -17.06 4.57 5.68
C ASN A 125 -17.33 3.60 4.50
N LEU A 126 -17.70 2.35 4.75
CA LEU A 126 -17.95 1.37 3.69
C LEU A 126 -19.42 1.32 3.25
N ALA A 127 -20.36 1.74 4.10
CA ALA A 127 -21.81 1.64 3.87
C ALA A 127 -22.29 2.38 2.60
N GLY A 128 -21.55 3.37 2.11
CA GLY A 128 -21.86 4.11 0.89
C GLY A 128 -21.18 3.57 -0.37
N LEU A 129 -20.21 2.67 -0.22
CA LEU A 129 -19.44 2.15 -1.35
C LEU A 129 -20.22 1.06 -2.06
N LYS A 130 -20.16 1.09 -3.41
CA LYS A 130 -20.89 0.16 -4.27
C LYS A 130 -19.92 -0.53 -5.23
N LEU A 131 -20.13 -1.82 -5.38
CA LEU A 131 -19.42 -2.72 -6.28
C LEU A 131 -20.42 -3.56 -7.09
N PRO A 132 -20.00 -4.15 -8.21
CA PRO A 132 -20.82 -5.15 -8.92
C PRO A 132 -21.18 -6.33 -8.01
N LYS A 133 -22.28 -7.02 -8.34
CA LYS A 133 -22.77 -8.18 -7.57
C LYS A 133 -21.69 -9.26 -7.42
N GLY A 134 -21.54 -9.77 -6.20
CA GLY A 134 -20.56 -10.80 -5.82
C GLY A 134 -19.22 -10.25 -5.39
N PHE A 135 -18.99 -8.94 -5.56
CA PHE A 135 -17.79 -8.29 -5.00
C PHE A 135 -18.06 -7.76 -3.58
N HIS A 136 -17.02 -7.84 -2.75
CA HIS A 136 -17.02 -7.38 -1.37
C HIS A 136 -15.83 -6.48 -1.15
N ILE A 137 -16.00 -5.46 -0.31
CA ILE A 137 -14.93 -4.55 0.09
C ILE A 137 -14.78 -4.56 1.62
N ALA A 138 -13.55 -4.59 2.06
CA ALA A 138 -13.17 -4.47 3.47
C ALA A 138 -11.99 -3.52 3.62
N VAL A 139 -11.75 -3.00 4.82
CA VAL A 139 -10.51 -2.28 5.12
C VAL A 139 -9.41 -3.32 5.31
N TYR A 140 -8.37 -3.25 4.48
CA TYR A 140 -7.16 -4.06 4.61
C TYR A 140 -6.23 -3.47 5.68
N ALA A 141 -6.03 -2.15 5.65
CA ALA A 141 -5.24 -1.44 6.64
C ALA A 141 -5.82 -0.06 6.91
N ASP A 142 -5.80 0.35 8.17
CA ASP A 142 -6.15 1.68 8.66
C ASP A 142 -4.88 2.41 9.12
N ASN A 143 -4.96 3.72 9.37
CA ASN A 143 -3.84 4.54 9.83
C ASN A 143 -2.63 4.57 8.86
N VAL A 144 -2.90 4.49 7.56
CA VAL A 144 -1.93 4.67 6.47
C VAL A 144 -2.06 6.10 5.95
N GLU A 145 -1.61 7.05 6.76
CA GLU A 145 -1.80 8.49 6.53
C GLU A 145 -1.31 8.92 5.16
N THR A 146 -2.18 9.56 4.37
CA THR A 146 -1.93 10.02 2.99
C THR A 146 -1.36 8.93 2.08
N ALA A 147 -1.92 7.70 2.14
CA ALA A 147 -1.51 6.54 1.37
C ALA A 147 -1.46 6.81 -0.14
N ARG A 148 -0.34 6.45 -0.79
CA ARG A 148 -0.14 6.69 -2.23
C ARG A 148 0.14 5.36 -2.96
N SER A 149 1.20 5.28 -3.75
CA SER A 149 1.45 4.05 -4.52
C SER A 149 1.78 2.86 -3.63
N MET A 150 1.49 1.68 -4.14
CA MET A 150 1.69 0.41 -3.45
C MET A 150 2.54 -0.55 -4.27
N THR A 151 3.29 -1.38 -3.57
CA THR A 151 3.95 -2.55 -4.14
C THR A 151 3.89 -3.71 -3.18
N VAL A 152 3.59 -4.90 -3.69
CA VAL A 152 3.53 -6.12 -2.88
C VAL A 152 4.82 -6.91 -3.11
N SER A 153 5.48 -7.31 -2.03
CA SER A 153 6.68 -8.13 -2.10
C SER A 153 6.34 -9.62 -2.27
N ASP A 154 7.35 -10.41 -2.60
CA ASP A 154 7.21 -11.87 -2.74
C ASP A 154 6.79 -12.55 -1.41
N SER A 155 7.09 -11.96 -0.27
CA SER A 155 6.64 -12.44 1.04
C SER A 155 5.20 -12.04 1.39
N GLY A 156 4.54 -11.22 0.55
CA GLY A 156 3.18 -10.75 0.76
C GLY A 156 3.07 -9.44 1.55
N ILE A 157 4.18 -8.83 1.95
CA ILE A 157 4.17 -7.51 2.60
C ILE A 157 3.81 -6.44 1.56
N THR A 158 2.83 -5.58 1.89
CA THR A 158 2.47 -4.44 1.05
C THR A 158 3.19 -3.19 1.54
N TYR A 159 4.11 -2.66 0.71
CA TYR A 159 4.76 -1.38 0.98
C TYR A 159 3.95 -0.25 0.36
N VAL A 160 3.74 0.83 1.13
CA VAL A 160 2.92 1.97 0.73
C VAL A 160 3.70 3.26 0.91
N GLY A 161 3.79 4.04 -0.15
CA GLY A 161 4.28 5.41 -0.09
C GLY A 161 3.24 6.37 0.49
N SER A 162 3.67 7.55 0.88
CA SER A 162 2.74 8.58 1.35
C SER A 162 3.07 9.95 0.76
N ARG A 163 2.10 10.86 0.84
CA ARG A 163 2.30 12.23 0.37
C ARG A 163 2.82 13.12 1.51
N LYS A 164 1.93 13.84 2.15
CA LYS A 164 2.27 14.83 3.20
C LYS A 164 2.76 14.19 4.50
N ALA A 165 2.41 12.94 4.77
CA ALA A 165 2.90 12.23 5.95
C ALA A 165 4.42 12.04 5.93
N GLY A 166 5.05 12.05 4.74
CA GLY A 166 6.49 11.88 4.60
C GLY A 166 7.01 10.52 5.09
N LYS A 167 6.15 9.48 5.01
CA LYS A 167 6.41 8.15 5.54
C LYS A 167 6.31 7.09 4.46
N VAL A 168 7.02 6.00 4.65
CA VAL A 168 6.81 4.75 3.93
C VAL A 168 6.33 3.72 4.94
N TYR A 169 5.26 3.00 4.60
CA TYR A 169 4.63 2.00 5.45
C TYR A 169 4.87 0.58 4.91
N ALA A 170 4.94 -0.39 5.82
CA ALA A 170 4.80 -1.81 5.54
C ALA A 170 3.51 -2.31 6.20
N LEU A 171 2.62 -2.87 5.40
CA LEU A 171 1.37 -3.49 5.83
C LEU A 171 1.60 -4.98 5.86
N VAL A 172 1.49 -5.59 7.04
CA VAL A 172 1.84 -6.99 7.27
C VAL A 172 0.61 -7.73 7.75
N ASP A 173 0.20 -8.73 6.99
CA ASP A 173 -0.88 -9.67 7.31
C ASP A 173 -0.21 -11.00 7.71
N ASP A 174 0.05 -11.17 9.02
CA ASP A 174 0.81 -12.31 9.55
C ASP A 174 -0.02 -13.61 9.55
N ASN A 175 -1.33 -13.49 9.74
CA ASN A 175 -2.25 -14.62 9.87
C ASN A 175 -2.94 -14.97 8.54
N LYS A 176 -2.75 -14.14 7.50
CA LYS A 176 -3.30 -14.28 6.13
C LYS A 176 -4.83 -14.31 6.09
N ASP A 177 -5.49 -13.56 6.98
CA ASP A 177 -6.95 -13.41 6.98
C ASP A 177 -7.45 -12.32 6.02
N GLY A 178 -6.51 -11.56 5.44
CA GLY A 178 -6.79 -10.50 4.49
C GLY A 178 -7.04 -9.15 5.13
N VAL A 179 -6.57 -8.98 6.37
CA VAL A 179 -6.48 -7.71 7.08
C VAL A 179 -5.03 -7.57 7.59
N ALA A 180 -4.43 -6.41 7.42
CA ALA A 180 -3.08 -6.18 7.92
C ALA A 180 -3.09 -6.15 9.47
N ASP A 181 -2.40 -7.09 10.10
CA ASP A 181 -2.23 -7.14 11.56
C ASP A 181 -1.38 -5.98 12.07
N ARG A 182 -0.46 -5.49 11.24
CA ARG A 182 0.49 -4.44 11.60
C ARG A 182 0.69 -3.43 10.48
N VAL A 183 0.66 -2.15 10.85
CA VAL A 183 1.06 -1.01 10.02
C VAL A 183 2.35 -0.45 10.59
N ILE A 184 3.48 -0.68 9.91
CA ILE A 184 4.80 -0.33 10.39
C ILE A 184 5.37 0.81 9.56
N THR A 185 5.83 1.86 10.22
CA THR A 185 6.58 2.94 9.56
C THR A 185 8.01 2.46 9.28
N VAL A 186 8.32 2.22 8.01
CA VAL A 186 9.65 1.81 7.52
C VAL A 186 10.63 2.97 7.56
N ALA A 187 10.19 4.12 7.08
CA ALA A 187 10.95 5.37 7.05
C ALA A 187 10.03 6.57 7.23
N GLU A 188 10.57 7.67 7.76
CA GLU A 188 9.86 8.92 8.01
C GLU A 188 10.76 10.14 7.75
N GLY A 189 10.17 11.34 7.66
CA GLY A 189 10.91 12.56 7.37
C GLY A 189 11.35 12.69 5.90
N LEU A 190 10.68 11.95 5.00
CA LEU A 190 10.93 11.97 3.57
C LEU A 190 10.07 13.04 2.87
N GLN A 191 10.53 13.54 1.72
CA GLN A 191 9.81 14.56 0.95
C GLN A 191 8.84 13.96 -0.04
N HIS A 192 7.56 13.81 0.35
CA HIS A 192 6.49 13.20 -0.47
C HIS A 192 6.95 11.88 -1.11
N PRO A 193 7.26 10.84 -0.33
CA PRO A 193 7.74 9.56 -0.84
C PRO A 193 6.59 8.75 -1.45
N ILE A 194 5.99 9.26 -2.53
CA ILE A 194 4.76 8.66 -3.09
C ILE A 194 5.02 7.39 -3.88
N GLY A 195 6.14 7.32 -4.59
CA GLY A 195 6.45 6.22 -5.49
C GLY A 195 7.20 5.11 -4.77
N VAL A 196 6.66 3.89 -4.79
CA VAL A 196 7.34 2.72 -4.23
C VAL A 196 7.33 1.57 -5.22
N THR A 197 8.43 0.84 -5.33
CA THR A 197 8.51 -0.38 -6.16
C THR A 197 9.52 -1.38 -5.62
N MET A 198 9.16 -2.65 -5.69
CA MET A 198 10.08 -3.75 -5.39
C MET A 198 10.89 -4.14 -6.65
N LEU A 199 12.18 -4.37 -6.46
CA LEU A 199 13.03 -4.97 -7.48
C LEU A 199 14.16 -5.78 -6.82
N ASN A 200 14.26 -7.06 -7.13
CA ASN A 200 15.30 -7.96 -6.62
C ASN A 200 15.47 -7.93 -5.09
N GLY A 201 14.35 -7.94 -4.35
CA GLY A 201 14.32 -7.92 -2.88
C GLY A 201 14.66 -6.57 -2.24
N ALA A 202 14.86 -5.53 -3.02
CA ALA A 202 15.04 -4.16 -2.56
C ALA A 202 13.77 -3.33 -2.80
N LEU A 203 13.47 -2.42 -1.87
CA LEU A 203 12.42 -1.41 -2.02
C LEU A 203 13.05 -0.11 -2.51
N TYR A 204 12.60 0.39 -3.64
CA TYR A 204 12.91 1.71 -4.13
C TYR A 204 11.79 2.67 -3.78
N VAL A 205 12.16 3.87 -3.35
CA VAL A 205 11.23 4.93 -2.96
C VAL A 205 11.61 6.22 -3.66
N ALA A 206 10.66 6.83 -4.35
CA ALA A 206 10.86 8.11 -5.01
C ALA A 206 10.27 9.24 -4.16
N GLU A 207 11.11 10.18 -3.82
CA GLU A 207 10.78 11.50 -3.30
C GLU A 207 10.66 12.52 -4.46
N ILE A 208 10.39 13.77 -4.18
CA ILE A 208 10.31 14.80 -5.23
C ILE A 208 11.60 14.87 -6.03
N SER A 209 12.76 14.96 -5.37
CA SER A 209 14.04 15.26 -6.02
C SER A 209 15.07 14.13 -6.00
N ARG A 210 14.73 12.98 -5.40
CA ARG A 210 15.65 11.85 -5.31
C ARG A 210 14.94 10.51 -5.27
N ILE A 211 15.70 9.44 -5.56
CA ILE A 211 15.25 8.05 -5.41
C ILE A 211 16.21 7.37 -4.42
N ILE A 212 15.63 6.74 -3.42
CA ILE A 212 16.34 5.99 -2.39
C ILE A 212 16.02 4.49 -2.49
N ARG A 213 16.91 3.66 -1.96
CA ARG A 213 16.80 2.20 -2.00
C ARG A 213 17.07 1.60 -0.62
N PHE A 214 16.19 0.70 -0.20
CA PHE A 214 16.34 -0.15 0.98
C PHE A 214 16.65 -1.57 0.55
N ASP A 215 17.82 -2.09 0.91
CA ASP A 215 18.24 -3.45 0.58
C ASP A 215 17.58 -4.49 1.52
N ASN A 216 17.22 -5.67 0.99
CA ASN A 216 16.64 -6.78 1.75
C ASN A 216 15.45 -6.37 2.64
N ILE A 217 14.57 -5.55 2.12
CA ILE A 217 13.55 -4.84 2.89
C ILE A 217 12.63 -5.78 3.66
N ASP A 218 12.23 -6.93 3.11
CA ASP A 218 11.35 -7.90 3.77
C ASP A 218 11.96 -8.48 5.07
N LYS A 219 13.27 -8.34 5.25
CA LYS A 219 13.96 -8.77 6.47
C LYS A 219 14.24 -7.62 7.44
N THR A 220 14.16 -6.39 6.98
CA THR A 220 14.65 -5.22 7.73
C THR A 220 13.59 -4.16 8.02
N TYR A 221 12.43 -4.23 7.39
CA TYR A 221 11.38 -3.21 7.43
C TYR A 221 10.98 -2.74 8.85
N ALA A 222 11.01 -3.63 9.83
CA ALA A 222 10.60 -3.32 11.20
C ALA A 222 11.68 -2.57 12.01
N GLY A 223 12.93 -2.54 11.52
CA GLY A 223 14.09 -2.02 12.25
C GLY A 223 14.51 -0.60 11.84
N LYS A 224 13.67 0.17 11.13
CA LYS A 224 14.04 1.46 10.53
C LYS A 224 15.34 1.34 9.71
N PRO A 225 15.32 0.60 8.61
CA PRO A 225 16.52 0.26 7.84
C PRO A 225 17.17 1.52 7.25
N ALA A 226 18.49 1.49 7.16
CA ALA A 226 19.23 2.52 6.42
C ALA A 226 18.96 2.37 4.91
N TYR A 227 18.93 3.49 4.21
CA TYR A 227 18.79 3.53 2.77
C TYR A 227 20.03 4.06 2.06
N LYS A 228 20.15 3.77 0.77
CA LYS A 228 21.11 4.36 -0.15
C LYS A 228 20.39 5.32 -1.09
N VAL A 229 21.02 6.45 -1.40
CA VAL A 229 20.55 7.33 -2.48
C VAL A 229 21.07 6.74 -3.80
N VAL A 230 20.17 6.48 -4.74
CA VAL A 230 20.54 5.95 -6.07
C VAL A 230 20.44 7.02 -7.17
N LYS A 231 19.65 8.09 -6.93
CA LYS A 231 19.57 9.25 -7.81
C LYS A 231 19.12 10.47 -7.00
N ASP A 232 19.76 11.64 -7.14
CA ASP A 232 19.50 12.85 -6.35
C ASP A 232 19.50 14.16 -7.15
N ASP A 233 19.51 14.04 -8.48
CA ASP A 233 19.54 15.15 -9.44
C ASP A 233 18.20 15.38 -10.18
N LEU A 234 17.08 14.91 -9.57
CA LEU A 234 15.74 15.16 -10.11
C LEU A 234 15.26 16.58 -9.79
N PRO A 235 14.34 17.14 -10.60
CA PRO A 235 13.77 18.46 -10.33
C PRO A 235 13.15 18.58 -8.93
N LYS A 236 13.25 19.78 -8.35
CA LYS A 236 12.79 20.06 -6.97
C LYS A 236 11.43 20.76 -6.93
N GLU A 237 10.87 21.12 -8.07
CA GLU A 237 9.55 21.72 -8.21
C GLU A 237 8.50 20.78 -7.64
N THR A 238 7.57 21.36 -6.88
CA THR A 238 6.48 20.59 -6.25
C THR A 238 5.27 20.44 -7.16
N TRP A 239 5.11 21.32 -8.16
CA TRP A 239 4.05 21.21 -9.16
C TRP A 239 4.33 20.01 -10.08
N HIS A 240 3.48 19.00 -10.04
CA HIS A 240 3.70 17.68 -10.66
C HIS A 240 5.06 17.06 -10.30
N GLY A 241 5.59 17.47 -9.15
CA GLY A 241 6.91 17.04 -8.67
C GLY A 241 6.96 15.63 -8.12
N GLU A 242 5.81 15.08 -7.73
CA GLU A 242 5.68 13.74 -7.17
C GLU A 242 5.98 12.67 -8.21
N LYS A 243 6.77 11.64 -7.85
CA LYS A 243 7.26 10.62 -8.76
C LYS A 243 6.63 9.26 -8.45
N TYR A 244 5.68 8.81 -9.25
CA TYR A 244 5.27 7.41 -9.26
C TYR A 244 6.38 6.58 -9.94
N ILE A 245 6.90 5.54 -9.29
CA ILE A 245 7.93 4.69 -9.89
C ILE A 245 7.47 3.23 -9.94
N LYS A 246 7.97 2.49 -10.94
CA LYS A 246 7.72 1.06 -11.04
C LYS A 246 8.84 0.35 -11.78
N ALA A 247 9.21 -0.84 -11.31
CA ALA A 247 10.18 -1.69 -11.99
C ALA A 247 9.54 -2.31 -13.24
N GLY A 248 10.22 -2.18 -14.37
CA GLY A 248 9.80 -2.73 -15.67
C GLY A 248 10.22 -4.18 -15.89
N PRO A 249 9.61 -4.85 -16.88
CA PRO A 249 9.99 -6.23 -17.24
C PRO A 249 11.41 -6.35 -17.81
N ASP A 250 12.04 -5.22 -18.16
CA ASP A 250 13.44 -5.10 -18.59
C ASP A 250 14.42 -4.95 -17.41
N GLY A 251 13.91 -5.00 -16.16
CA GLY A 251 14.71 -4.83 -14.95
C GLY A 251 15.14 -3.39 -14.67
N LYS A 252 14.64 -2.41 -15.42
CA LYS A 252 14.86 -0.98 -15.18
C LYS A 252 13.76 -0.37 -14.31
N ILE A 253 14.05 0.75 -13.69
CA ILE A 253 13.09 1.55 -12.92
C ILE A 253 12.63 2.70 -13.80
N TYR A 254 11.33 2.83 -13.98
CA TYR A 254 10.69 3.88 -14.74
C TYR A 254 10.26 5.02 -13.82
N VAL A 255 10.51 6.27 -14.26
CA VAL A 255 10.38 7.48 -13.46
C VAL A 255 9.74 8.58 -14.29
N PRO A 256 8.52 9.05 -14.00
CA PRO A 256 7.92 10.17 -14.67
C PRO A 256 8.47 11.48 -14.10
N VAL A 257 8.65 12.46 -14.96
CA VAL A 257 8.91 13.85 -14.59
C VAL A 257 7.85 14.70 -15.26
N GLY A 258 6.83 15.10 -14.48
CA GLY A 258 5.70 15.87 -14.97
C GLY A 258 6.07 17.30 -15.38
N ALA A 259 5.18 17.96 -16.09
CA ALA A 259 5.34 19.36 -16.48
C ALA A 259 5.42 20.28 -15.24
N PRO A 260 6.32 21.25 -15.18
CA PRO A 260 6.45 22.17 -14.04
C PRO A 260 5.39 23.30 -14.05
N CYS A 261 4.32 23.13 -14.81
CA CYS A 261 3.30 24.15 -15.09
C CYS A 261 1.97 23.47 -15.48
N ASN A 262 0.91 24.28 -15.63
CA ASN A 262 -0.35 23.78 -16.19
C ASN A 262 -0.19 23.39 -17.68
N THR A 263 0.28 24.35 -18.49
CA THR A 263 0.63 24.14 -19.90
C THR A 263 1.82 25.01 -20.26
N CYS A 264 2.94 24.44 -20.61
CA CYS A 264 4.15 25.13 -21.07
C CYS A 264 5.01 24.22 -21.94
N ASP A 265 5.73 24.82 -22.87
CA ASP A 265 6.70 24.11 -23.68
C ASP A 265 8.03 23.98 -22.94
N LYS A 266 8.36 22.76 -22.57
CA LYS A 266 9.59 22.34 -21.89
C LYS A 266 10.17 21.09 -22.57
N GLU A 267 9.88 20.88 -23.85
CA GLU A 267 10.24 19.66 -24.58
C GLU A 267 11.75 19.37 -24.58
N GLY A 268 12.58 20.41 -24.66
CA GLY A 268 14.04 20.29 -24.60
C GLY A 268 14.62 19.94 -23.22
N GLU A 269 13.80 19.99 -22.17
CA GLU A 269 14.23 19.79 -20.78
C GLU A 269 13.85 18.40 -20.26
N ILE A 270 14.06 18.14 -18.97
CA ILE A 270 13.77 16.86 -18.31
C ILE A 270 12.26 16.59 -18.15
N TYR A 271 11.41 17.60 -18.26
CA TYR A 271 9.99 17.57 -17.95
C TYR A 271 9.12 16.94 -19.04
N SER A 272 7.88 16.61 -18.68
CA SER A 272 6.85 16.06 -19.56
C SER A 272 7.26 14.76 -20.23
N LYS A 273 7.98 13.93 -19.47
CA LYS A 273 8.62 12.70 -19.96
C LYS A 273 8.50 11.56 -18.97
N LEU A 274 8.53 10.36 -19.51
CA LEU A 274 8.79 9.14 -18.76
C LEU A 274 10.24 8.71 -19.04
N TRP A 275 11.00 8.64 -17.99
CA TRP A 275 12.39 8.20 -17.98
C TRP A 275 12.52 6.78 -17.48
N ARG A 276 13.64 6.12 -17.75
CA ARG A 276 14.01 4.87 -17.08
C ARG A 276 15.50 4.86 -16.77
N MET A 277 15.87 4.06 -15.77
CA MET A 277 17.25 3.92 -15.30
C MET A 277 17.53 2.50 -14.84
N ASN A 278 18.82 2.15 -14.74
CA ASN A 278 19.24 0.92 -14.08
C ASN A 278 18.98 0.97 -12.56
N PRO A 279 18.94 -0.19 -11.87
CA PRO A 279 18.70 -0.25 -10.42
C PRO A 279 19.71 0.50 -9.55
N ASP A 280 20.89 0.80 -10.08
CA ASP A 280 21.95 1.58 -9.41
C ASP A 280 21.86 3.09 -9.67
N GLY A 281 20.86 3.54 -10.46
CA GLY A 281 20.66 4.94 -10.84
C GLY A 281 21.38 5.35 -12.13
N SER A 282 22.24 4.51 -12.69
CA SER A 282 22.91 4.74 -13.96
C SER A 282 21.99 4.53 -15.17
N GLY A 283 22.46 4.84 -16.37
CA GLY A 283 21.74 4.56 -17.60
C GLY A 283 20.41 5.34 -17.71
N TRP A 284 20.37 6.57 -17.21
CA TRP A 284 19.21 7.46 -17.31
C TRP A 284 18.91 7.79 -18.76
N GLU A 285 17.78 7.37 -19.26
CA GLU A 285 17.38 7.55 -20.67
C GLU A 285 15.89 7.87 -20.81
N GLU A 286 15.55 8.70 -21.80
CA GLU A 286 14.16 9.00 -22.16
C GLU A 286 13.48 7.77 -22.73
N TYR A 287 12.31 7.40 -22.20
CA TYR A 287 11.48 6.34 -22.73
C TYR A 287 10.32 6.89 -23.59
N ALA A 288 9.62 7.92 -23.08
CA ALA A 288 8.51 8.56 -23.78
C ALA A 288 8.42 10.04 -23.40
N ARG A 289 7.80 10.85 -24.27
CA ARG A 289 7.64 12.28 -24.06
C ARG A 289 6.27 12.79 -24.47
N GLY A 290 6.01 14.07 -24.22
CA GLY A 290 4.72 14.67 -24.48
C GLY A 290 3.64 14.19 -23.48
N ILE A 291 4.05 13.96 -22.24
CA ILE A 291 3.23 13.45 -21.13
C ILE A 291 3.16 14.54 -20.06
N ARG A 292 1.96 15.06 -19.80
CA ARG A 292 1.81 16.19 -18.87
C ARG A 292 2.10 15.80 -17.42
N ASN A 293 1.39 14.82 -16.90
CA ASN A 293 1.51 14.37 -15.53
C ASN A 293 0.94 12.95 -15.34
N THR A 294 1.76 11.94 -15.61
CA THR A 294 1.39 10.57 -15.28
C THR A 294 1.74 10.24 -13.83
N VAL A 295 0.77 9.66 -13.11
CA VAL A 295 0.92 9.21 -11.71
C VAL A 295 0.55 7.73 -11.61
N GLY A 296 0.56 7.02 -12.73
CA GLY A 296 0.32 5.60 -12.77
C GLY A 296 0.66 4.99 -14.12
N PHE A 297 1.40 3.90 -14.08
CA PHE A 297 1.70 3.08 -15.25
C PHE A 297 1.97 1.63 -14.86
N THR A 298 1.77 0.75 -15.82
CA THR A 298 1.99 -0.69 -15.66
C THR A 298 2.26 -1.32 -17.01
N TRP A 299 2.60 -2.60 -17.04
CA TRP A 299 2.84 -3.34 -18.26
C TRP A 299 1.74 -4.36 -18.53
N HIS A 300 1.35 -4.45 -19.80
CA HIS A 300 0.42 -5.48 -20.22
C HIS A 300 1.01 -6.87 -19.89
N PRO A 301 0.26 -7.76 -19.22
CA PRO A 301 0.83 -9.01 -18.69
C PRO A 301 1.38 -9.95 -19.77
N GLN A 302 0.84 -9.89 -21.00
CA GLN A 302 1.26 -10.73 -22.12
C GLN A 302 2.20 -10.01 -23.08
N THR A 303 1.83 -8.82 -23.59
CA THR A 303 2.63 -8.11 -24.61
C THR A 303 3.82 -7.34 -24.03
N LYS A 304 3.84 -7.10 -22.71
CA LYS A 304 4.84 -6.30 -22.00
C LYS A 304 4.91 -4.83 -22.47
N GLU A 305 3.93 -4.37 -23.22
CA GLU A 305 3.79 -2.97 -23.58
C GLU A 305 3.45 -2.13 -22.34
N LEU A 306 4.01 -0.94 -22.26
CA LEU A 306 3.76 -0.01 -21.16
C LEU A 306 2.42 0.72 -21.37
N TRP A 307 1.58 0.71 -20.36
CA TRP A 307 0.31 1.42 -20.30
C TRP A 307 0.36 2.45 -19.17
N PHE A 308 -0.13 3.66 -19.42
CA PHE A 308 -0.10 4.74 -18.43
C PHE A 308 -1.30 5.67 -18.55
N THR A 309 -1.65 6.29 -17.42
CA THR A 309 -2.64 7.38 -17.37
C THR A 309 -1.95 8.72 -17.51
N ASP A 310 -2.59 9.71 -18.13
CA ASP A 310 -2.11 11.09 -18.12
C ASP A 310 -3.24 12.07 -17.75
N ASN A 311 -2.90 13.03 -16.90
CA ASN A 311 -3.81 14.06 -16.43
C ASN A 311 -3.79 15.26 -17.39
N GLY A 312 -4.94 15.56 -17.98
CA GLY A 312 -5.11 16.72 -18.86
C GLY A 312 -4.92 18.07 -18.15
N PRO A 313 -4.66 19.16 -18.88
CA PRO A 313 -4.58 20.52 -18.33
C PRO A 313 -5.85 20.96 -17.59
N ASP A 314 -5.66 21.83 -16.61
CA ASP A 314 -6.71 22.51 -15.89
C ASP A 314 -7.10 23.82 -16.57
N GLU A 315 -8.19 24.46 -16.12
CA GLU A 315 -8.61 25.82 -16.55
C GLU A 315 -9.02 25.94 -18.03
N MET A 316 -9.41 24.82 -18.65
CA MET A 316 -9.98 24.79 -20.00
C MET A 316 -11.50 24.55 -20.01
N GLY A 317 -12.14 24.67 -18.84
CA GLY A 317 -13.57 24.41 -18.62
C GLY A 317 -13.86 22.98 -18.13
N ASP A 318 -15.07 22.77 -17.63
CA ASP A 318 -15.50 21.54 -16.96
C ASP A 318 -15.43 20.30 -17.83
N ASN A 319 -15.62 20.45 -19.15
CA ASN A 319 -15.83 19.32 -20.05
C ASN A 319 -14.63 19.04 -20.96
N MET A 320 -13.50 19.72 -20.77
CA MET A 320 -12.30 19.52 -21.59
C MET A 320 -11.02 19.95 -20.86
N PRO A 321 -9.85 19.40 -21.26
CA PRO A 321 -9.72 18.23 -22.10
C PRO A 321 -9.97 16.95 -21.31
N SER A 322 -10.13 15.83 -22.03
CA SER A 322 -10.17 14.52 -21.38
C SER A 322 -8.80 14.15 -20.82
N CYS A 323 -8.77 13.51 -19.65
CA CYS A 323 -7.63 12.73 -19.22
C CYS A 323 -7.50 11.45 -20.07
N GLU A 324 -6.33 10.82 -20.08
CA GLU A 324 -5.95 9.84 -21.08
C GLU A 324 -5.54 8.50 -20.47
N LEU A 325 -5.87 7.42 -21.17
CA LEU A 325 -5.18 6.13 -21.04
C LEU A 325 -4.36 5.91 -22.32
N ASN A 326 -3.07 5.73 -22.15
CA ASN A 326 -2.09 5.64 -23.22
C ASN A 326 -1.38 4.29 -23.26
N VAL A 327 -0.87 3.91 -24.41
CA VAL A 327 0.03 2.75 -24.60
C VAL A 327 1.29 3.14 -25.32
N ALA A 328 2.45 2.75 -24.77
CA ALA A 328 3.76 2.93 -25.36
C ALA A 328 4.37 1.55 -25.67
N PRO A 329 4.12 0.98 -26.87
CA PRO A 329 4.65 -0.32 -27.26
C PRO A 329 6.17 -0.34 -27.44
N LYS A 330 6.79 0.84 -27.58
CA LYS A 330 8.24 1.02 -27.73
C LYS A 330 8.68 2.37 -27.19
N ALA A 331 9.97 2.53 -26.96
CA ALA A 331 10.55 3.83 -26.60
C ALA A 331 10.50 4.85 -27.75
N GLY A 332 10.65 6.13 -27.43
CA GLY A 332 10.77 7.26 -28.36
C GLY A 332 9.45 7.84 -28.87
N LEU A 333 8.31 7.42 -28.31
CA LEU A 333 6.99 7.92 -28.69
C LEU A 333 6.66 9.26 -28.00
N HIS A 334 5.87 10.09 -28.73
CA HIS A 334 5.39 11.40 -28.26
C HIS A 334 3.87 11.41 -28.17
N PHE A 335 3.32 11.77 -26.99
CA PHE A 335 1.90 11.68 -26.65
C PHE A 335 1.14 13.02 -26.71
N GLY A 336 1.76 14.08 -27.21
CA GLY A 336 1.09 15.32 -27.64
C GLY A 336 1.30 16.53 -26.75
N PHE A 337 1.41 16.38 -25.42
CA PHE A 337 1.58 17.55 -24.53
C PHE A 337 2.92 18.29 -24.83
N PRO A 338 2.94 19.63 -24.89
CA PRO A 338 1.86 20.57 -24.55
C PRO A 338 0.99 20.99 -25.77
N TYR A 339 1.18 20.43 -26.92
CA TYR A 339 0.60 20.92 -28.19
C TYR A 339 -0.79 20.34 -28.49
N CYS A 340 -1.06 19.12 -27.97
CA CYS A 340 -2.32 18.41 -28.15
C CYS A 340 -2.77 17.77 -26.84
N HIS A 341 -4.07 17.84 -26.55
CA HIS A 341 -4.69 17.30 -25.36
C HIS A 341 -5.79 16.31 -25.71
N GLY A 342 -5.92 15.22 -24.94
CA GLY A 342 -6.92 14.18 -25.18
C GLY A 342 -6.82 13.51 -26.55
N GLY A 343 -5.70 13.69 -27.25
CA GLY A 343 -5.46 13.19 -28.60
C GLY A 343 -6.23 13.89 -29.71
N VAL A 344 -7.03 14.91 -29.40
CA VAL A 344 -7.95 15.55 -30.38
C VAL A 344 -8.02 17.07 -30.28
N LEU A 345 -7.58 17.68 -29.18
CA LEU A 345 -7.72 19.10 -28.92
C LEU A 345 -6.35 19.80 -29.03
N PRO A 346 -6.07 20.56 -30.10
CA PRO A 346 -4.89 21.41 -30.15
C PRO A 346 -4.89 22.43 -29.01
N ASP A 347 -3.73 22.64 -28.37
CA ASP A 347 -3.60 23.66 -27.34
C ASP A 347 -3.90 25.05 -27.94
N PRO A 348 -4.70 25.90 -27.28
CA PRO A 348 -5.10 27.21 -27.84
C PRO A 348 -3.93 28.18 -28.11
N LYS A 349 -2.80 27.99 -27.38
CA LYS A 349 -1.64 28.89 -27.48
C LYS A 349 -0.44 28.26 -28.18
N LEU A 350 -0.20 26.96 -27.91
CA LEU A 350 0.98 26.22 -28.36
C LEU A 350 0.67 25.26 -29.50
N GLY A 351 -0.60 24.83 -29.63
CA GLY A 351 -1.04 23.94 -30.71
C GLY A 351 -1.15 24.68 -32.06
N LYS A 352 -0.79 23.96 -33.15
CA LYS A 352 -1.06 24.43 -34.52
C LYS A 352 -2.23 23.64 -35.09
N ALA A 353 -2.85 24.13 -36.14
CA ALA A 353 -3.82 23.32 -36.90
C ALA A 353 -3.18 21.98 -37.27
N ASN A 354 -3.90 20.88 -37.10
CA ASN A 354 -3.46 19.49 -37.29
C ASN A 354 -2.33 19.05 -36.34
N SER A 355 -2.08 19.74 -35.23
CA SER A 355 -1.01 19.39 -34.29
C SER A 355 -1.22 18.05 -33.62
N CYS A 356 -2.46 17.54 -33.52
CA CYS A 356 -2.75 16.25 -32.87
C CYS A 356 -2.41 15.04 -33.76
N GLU A 357 -2.50 15.15 -35.07
CA GLU A 357 -2.30 14.01 -35.99
C GLU A 357 -0.88 13.42 -35.98
N GLN A 358 0.10 14.21 -35.55
CA GLN A 358 1.51 13.79 -35.50
C GLN A 358 1.90 13.04 -34.22
N TYR A 359 1.00 12.97 -33.23
CA TYR A 359 1.26 12.36 -31.94
C TYR A 359 0.51 11.03 -31.77
N VAL A 360 0.98 10.21 -30.84
CA VAL A 360 0.30 8.95 -30.49
C VAL A 360 -1.01 9.28 -29.76
N PRO A 361 -2.16 8.92 -30.32
CA PRO A 361 -3.43 9.19 -29.64
C PRO A 361 -3.64 8.26 -28.44
N PRO A 362 -4.42 8.67 -27.42
CA PRO A 362 -4.78 7.79 -26.33
C PRO A 362 -5.63 6.61 -26.83
N VAL A 363 -5.48 5.45 -26.17
CA VAL A 363 -6.32 4.27 -26.45
C VAL A 363 -7.69 4.40 -25.84
N ALA A 364 -7.86 5.26 -24.83
CA ALA A 364 -9.15 5.67 -24.30
C ALA A 364 -9.09 7.08 -23.71
N GLN A 365 -10.15 7.84 -23.92
CA GLN A 365 -10.43 9.05 -23.18
C GLN A 365 -11.14 8.70 -21.88
N LEU A 366 -10.59 9.13 -20.74
CA LEU A 366 -11.09 8.79 -19.41
C LEU A 366 -12.13 9.79 -18.88
N GLY A 367 -12.28 10.91 -19.58
CA GLY A 367 -13.11 12.03 -19.18
C GLY A 367 -12.30 13.17 -18.55
N PRO A 368 -12.85 14.39 -18.58
CA PRO A 368 -12.17 15.58 -18.08
C PRO A 368 -12.10 15.57 -16.54
N HIS A 369 -10.99 16.00 -15.97
CA HIS A 369 -10.78 16.23 -14.54
C HIS A 369 -10.98 15.01 -13.61
N VAL A 370 -11.08 13.80 -14.12
CA VAL A 370 -11.24 12.59 -13.27
C VAL A 370 -9.99 12.31 -12.44
N ALA A 371 -8.86 12.91 -12.77
CA ALA A 371 -7.54 12.73 -12.16
C ALA A 371 -7.17 11.23 -12.06
N PRO A 372 -6.98 10.55 -13.21
CA PRO A 372 -6.61 9.15 -13.20
C PRO A 372 -5.16 9.02 -12.69
N LEU A 373 -4.98 8.20 -11.65
CA LEU A 373 -3.68 7.96 -11.05
C LEU A 373 -3.22 6.53 -11.33
N GLY A 374 -3.08 5.68 -10.29
CA GLY A 374 -2.62 4.32 -10.43
C GLY A 374 -3.55 3.46 -11.29
N LEU A 375 -2.94 2.52 -11.99
CA LEU A 375 -3.68 1.50 -12.77
C LEU A 375 -2.99 0.15 -12.65
N THR A 376 -3.80 -0.90 -12.81
CA THR A 376 -3.28 -2.26 -12.85
C THR A 376 -4.09 -3.14 -13.80
N PHE A 377 -3.42 -4.06 -14.48
CA PHE A 377 -4.09 -5.19 -15.10
C PHE A 377 -4.47 -6.21 -14.04
N TYR A 378 -5.69 -6.68 -14.04
CA TYR A 378 -6.08 -7.74 -13.14
C TYR A 378 -5.53 -9.10 -13.63
N THR A 379 -4.51 -9.59 -12.95
CA THR A 379 -3.85 -10.87 -13.26
C THR A 379 -4.26 -12.01 -12.35
N GLY A 380 -5.07 -11.71 -11.31
CA GLY A 380 -5.56 -12.69 -10.35
C GLY A 380 -6.56 -13.68 -10.94
N THR A 381 -6.90 -14.68 -10.14
CA THR A 381 -7.86 -15.73 -10.50
C THR A 381 -9.12 -15.72 -9.64
N GLN A 382 -9.18 -14.86 -8.64
CA GLN A 382 -10.32 -14.78 -7.72
C GLN A 382 -11.55 -14.13 -8.36
N PHE A 383 -11.36 -13.08 -9.16
CA PHE A 383 -12.47 -12.41 -9.87
C PHE A 383 -12.93 -13.26 -11.08
N PRO A 384 -14.18 -13.11 -11.53
CA PRO A 384 -14.68 -13.76 -12.73
C PRO A 384 -13.77 -13.55 -13.95
N GLN A 385 -13.71 -14.53 -14.84
CA GLN A 385 -12.80 -14.55 -15.99
C GLN A 385 -12.89 -13.29 -16.87
N MET A 386 -14.06 -12.65 -16.95
CA MET A 386 -14.26 -11.43 -17.73
C MET A 386 -13.41 -10.22 -17.24
N TYR A 387 -12.95 -10.24 -15.99
CA TYR A 387 -12.07 -9.20 -15.44
C TYR A 387 -10.58 -9.47 -15.69
N ARG A 388 -10.21 -10.70 -16.07
CA ARG A 388 -8.80 -11.08 -16.27
C ARG A 388 -8.21 -10.30 -17.44
N ASN A 389 -7.01 -9.72 -17.22
CA ASN A 389 -6.29 -8.86 -18.16
C ASN A 389 -7.05 -7.59 -18.56
N GLN A 390 -8.09 -7.19 -17.79
CA GLN A 390 -8.70 -5.89 -17.91
C GLN A 390 -7.99 -4.88 -17.00
N ILE A 391 -8.18 -3.59 -17.29
CA ILE A 391 -7.49 -2.51 -16.58
C ILE A 391 -8.42 -1.88 -15.54
N PHE A 392 -7.97 -1.85 -14.28
CA PHE A 392 -8.58 -1.05 -13.24
C PHE A 392 -7.77 0.25 -13.08
N ILE A 393 -8.48 1.39 -12.96
CA ILE A 393 -7.88 2.72 -12.84
C ILE A 393 -8.46 3.42 -11.61
N ALA A 394 -7.59 3.92 -10.73
CA ALA A 394 -7.98 4.77 -9.63
C ALA A 394 -8.19 6.21 -10.13
N GLU A 395 -9.41 6.72 -10.04
CA GLU A 395 -9.77 8.10 -10.37
C GLU A 395 -9.86 8.90 -9.06
N HIS A 396 -8.85 9.71 -8.81
CA HIS A 396 -8.68 10.46 -7.57
C HIS A 396 -9.72 11.56 -7.38
N GLY A 397 -10.29 12.03 -8.49
CA GLY A 397 -11.38 12.98 -8.52
C GLY A 397 -10.96 14.43 -8.74
N SER A 398 -11.88 15.21 -9.27
CA SER A 398 -11.69 16.59 -9.70
C SER A 398 -11.41 17.54 -8.56
N TRP A 399 -10.69 18.63 -8.85
CA TRP A 399 -10.53 19.79 -7.98
C TRP A 399 -10.93 21.11 -8.70
N ASN A 400 -10.81 21.14 -10.03
CA ASN A 400 -11.10 22.28 -10.88
C ASN A 400 -12.32 21.96 -11.75
N ARG A 401 -13.50 21.94 -11.12
CA ARG A 401 -14.77 21.64 -11.77
C ARG A 401 -15.93 22.08 -10.86
N ASP A 402 -17.01 22.61 -11.43
CA ASP A 402 -18.20 23.06 -10.69
C ASP A 402 -18.90 21.88 -10.01
N ASN A 403 -19.18 20.80 -10.78
CA ASN A 403 -19.69 19.55 -10.22
C ASN A 403 -18.57 18.51 -10.18
N LYS A 404 -18.28 17.98 -9.01
CA LYS A 404 -17.22 16.98 -8.82
C LYS A 404 -17.45 15.72 -9.64
N ILE A 405 -16.37 15.10 -10.11
CA ILE A 405 -16.36 13.87 -10.91
C ILE A 405 -15.15 13.02 -10.56
N GLY A 406 -15.19 11.71 -10.87
CA GLY A 406 -14.17 10.76 -10.45
C GLY A 406 -14.45 10.23 -9.04
N TYR A 407 -13.46 10.14 -8.17
CA TYR A 407 -13.57 9.58 -6.82
C TYR A 407 -14.09 8.15 -6.86
N GLN A 408 -13.53 7.33 -7.73
CA GLN A 408 -13.99 5.97 -8.02
C GLN A 408 -12.84 5.11 -8.53
N VAL A 409 -13.09 3.80 -8.64
CA VAL A 409 -12.27 2.92 -9.46
C VAL A 409 -13.05 2.60 -10.72
N SER A 410 -12.47 2.87 -11.87
CA SER A 410 -13.05 2.49 -13.16
C SER A 410 -12.41 1.23 -13.72
N LEU A 411 -13.17 0.53 -14.54
CA LEU A 411 -12.77 -0.65 -15.31
C LEU A 411 -12.76 -0.29 -16.79
N VAL A 412 -11.61 -0.43 -17.43
CA VAL A 412 -11.47 -0.35 -18.88
C VAL A 412 -11.39 -1.77 -19.42
N THR A 413 -12.40 -2.13 -20.23
CA THR A 413 -12.45 -3.43 -20.90
C THR A 413 -11.68 -3.36 -22.20
N LEU A 414 -10.84 -4.37 -22.44
CA LEU A 414 -10.03 -4.49 -23.64
C LEU A 414 -10.50 -5.64 -24.53
N TYR A 415 -10.40 -5.44 -25.83
CA TYR A 415 -10.41 -6.49 -26.82
C TYR A 415 -9.09 -6.45 -27.61
N GLY A 416 -8.20 -7.41 -27.34
CA GLY A 416 -6.78 -7.28 -27.67
C GLY A 416 -6.19 -6.07 -26.95
N ASN A 417 -5.46 -5.21 -27.68
CA ASN A 417 -4.89 -3.95 -27.14
C ASN A 417 -5.81 -2.73 -27.38
N LYS A 418 -7.10 -2.93 -27.69
CA LYS A 418 -8.05 -1.84 -27.91
C LYS A 418 -9.00 -1.71 -26.72
N ALA A 419 -9.09 -0.52 -26.16
CA ALA A 419 -10.13 -0.20 -25.18
C ALA A 419 -11.49 -0.16 -25.88
N VAL A 420 -12.44 -0.94 -25.39
CA VAL A 420 -13.80 -1.05 -25.97
C VAL A 420 -14.87 -0.42 -25.08
N SER A 421 -14.62 -0.33 -23.79
CA SER A 421 -15.52 0.37 -22.86
C SER A 421 -14.77 0.83 -21.61
N LYS A 422 -15.30 1.88 -20.97
CA LYS A 422 -14.96 2.30 -19.61
C LYS A 422 -16.24 2.31 -18.78
N THR A 423 -16.21 1.64 -17.63
CA THR A 423 -17.35 1.56 -16.70
C THR A 423 -16.86 1.82 -15.28
N THR A 424 -17.76 2.25 -14.40
CA THR A 424 -17.49 2.34 -12.97
C THR A 424 -17.43 0.94 -12.35
N PHE A 425 -16.41 0.65 -11.54
CA PHE A 425 -16.27 -0.59 -10.81
C PHE A 425 -16.52 -0.43 -9.30
N LEU A 426 -15.89 0.59 -8.68
CA LEU A 426 -16.13 0.95 -7.29
C LEU A 426 -16.51 2.42 -7.22
N GLU A 427 -17.66 2.73 -6.67
CA GLU A 427 -18.15 4.10 -6.47
C GLU A 427 -18.63 4.34 -5.04
N GLY A 428 -18.99 5.60 -4.74
CA GLY A 428 -19.57 5.99 -3.45
C GLY A 428 -18.63 6.80 -2.56
N PHE A 429 -17.40 7.06 -2.99
CA PHE A 429 -16.51 8.02 -2.30
C PHE A 429 -16.95 9.47 -2.46
N LEU A 430 -17.65 9.79 -3.54
CA LEU A 430 -18.34 11.07 -3.74
C LEU A 430 -19.82 10.88 -3.39
N GLN A 431 -20.29 11.61 -2.37
CA GLN A 431 -21.67 11.59 -1.93
C GLN A 431 -22.53 12.55 -2.77
N ARG A 432 -23.85 12.39 -2.69
CA ARG A 432 -24.80 13.24 -3.43
C ARG A 432 -24.74 14.72 -3.06
N ASP A 433 -24.29 15.05 -1.88
CA ASP A 433 -24.10 16.41 -1.35
C ASP A 433 -22.70 16.96 -1.66
N GLU A 434 -21.99 16.38 -2.62
CA GLU A 434 -20.63 16.74 -3.01
C GLU A 434 -19.57 16.51 -1.92
N LYS A 435 -19.91 15.83 -0.80
CA LYS A 435 -18.97 15.44 0.23
C LYS A 435 -18.11 14.29 -0.27
N VAL A 436 -16.80 14.45 -0.11
CA VAL A 436 -15.80 13.43 -0.45
C VAL A 436 -15.46 12.64 0.81
N THR A 437 -15.60 11.32 0.77
CA THR A 437 -15.30 10.39 1.87
C THR A 437 -14.04 9.57 1.63
N GLY A 438 -13.54 9.55 0.40
CA GLY A 438 -12.32 8.84 -0.01
C GLY A 438 -11.85 9.30 -1.37
N ARG A 439 -10.57 9.07 -1.65
CA ARG A 439 -9.91 9.41 -2.93
C ARG A 439 -8.98 8.25 -3.33
N PRO A 440 -9.43 7.35 -4.21
CA PRO A 440 -8.60 6.24 -4.71
C PRO A 440 -7.33 6.73 -5.39
N VAL A 441 -6.19 6.10 -5.08
CA VAL A 441 -4.89 6.51 -5.60
C VAL A 441 -4.21 5.42 -6.41
N ASP A 442 -4.05 4.22 -5.87
CA ASP A 442 -3.32 3.14 -6.54
C ASP A 442 -3.99 1.78 -6.31
N LEU A 443 -3.61 0.82 -7.13
CA LEU A 443 -4.20 -0.51 -7.20
C LEU A 443 -3.10 -1.57 -7.23
N ALA A 444 -3.26 -2.62 -6.42
CA ALA A 444 -2.34 -3.76 -6.42
C ALA A 444 -3.11 -5.08 -6.34
N VAL A 445 -2.71 -6.06 -7.16
CA VAL A 445 -3.27 -7.42 -7.10
C VAL A 445 -2.46 -8.24 -6.12
N MET A 446 -3.13 -8.84 -5.15
CA MET A 446 -2.53 -9.73 -4.15
C MET A 446 -2.33 -11.15 -4.72
N ALA A 447 -1.49 -11.94 -4.08
CA ALA A 447 -1.23 -13.33 -4.49
C ALA A 447 -2.47 -14.23 -4.48
N ASP A 448 -3.44 -13.95 -3.60
CA ASP A 448 -4.73 -14.64 -3.53
C ASP A 448 -5.74 -14.19 -4.60
N GLY A 449 -5.37 -13.20 -5.40
CA GLY A 449 -6.21 -12.61 -6.45
C GLY A 449 -7.13 -11.50 -5.98
N SER A 450 -7.11 -11.10 -4.71
CA SER A 450 -7.81 -9.89 -4.26
C SER A 450 -7.15 -8.62 -4.80
N LEU A 451 -7.90 -7.52 -4.84
CA LEU A 451 -7.45 -6.22 -5.32
C LEU A 451 -7.38 -5.23 -4.16
N LEU A 452 -6.19 -4.66 -3.93
CA LEU A 452 -6.03 -3.55 -2.99
C LEU A 452 -6.27 -2.21 -3.68
N VAL A 453 -6.83 -1.26 -2.92
CA VAL A 453 -7.04 0.15 -3.34
C VAL A 453 -6.54 1.05 -2.22
N SER A 454 -5.55 1.90 -2.49
CA SER A 454 -5.11 2.93 -1.53
C SER A 454 -5.95 4.19 -1.63
N ASP A 455 -6.11 4.87 -0.49
CA ASP A 455 -6.93 6.09 -0.33
C ASP A 455 -6.18 7.10 0.53
N ASP A 456 -5.73 8.20 -0.06
CA ASP A 456 -4.94 9.23 0.64
C ASP A 456 -5.79 10.21 1.45
N HIS A 457 -7.09 10.27 1.18
CA HIS A 457 -8.03 11.09 1.92
C HIS A 457 -8.49 10.42 3.21
N ALA A 458 -8.86 9.14 3.15
CA ALA A 458 -9.28 8.36 4.30
C ALA A 458 -8.10 7.80 5.11
N GLY A 459 -6.89 7.80 4.57
CA GLY A 459 -5.71 7.19 5.20
C GLY A 459 -5.83 5.68 5.33
N LYS A 460 -6.38 5.02 4.30
CA LYS A 460 -6.73 3.59 4.32
C LYS A 460 -6.21 2.86 3.08
N VAL A 461 -6.12 1.56 3.22
CA VAL A 461 -6.04 0.62 2.10
C VAL A 461 -7.23 -0.32 2.19
N TYR A 462 -8.01 -0.40 1.12
CA TYR A 462 -9.15 -1.32 1.01
C TYR A 462 -8.73 -2.59 0.30
N ARG A 463 -9.41 -3.69 0.60
CA ARG A 463 -9.29 -4.98 -0.10
C ARG A 463 -10.62 -5.36 -0.70
N ILE A 464 -10.60 -5.66 -2.01
CA ILE A 464 -11.76 -6.11 -2.77
C ILE A 464 -11.59 -7.60 -3.07
N THR A 465 -12.61 -8.37 -2.74
CA THR A 465 -12.70 -9.82 -2.98
C THR A 465 -13.95 -10.14 -3.79
N TYR A 466 -14.01 -11.36 -4.33
CA TYR A 466 -15.18 -11.88 -5.02
C TYR A 466 -15.58 -13.23 -4.46
N SER A 467 -16.87 -13.40 -4.18
CA SER A 467 -17.49 -14.70 -3.89
C SER A 467 -18.79 -14.86 -4.69
N LYS A 468 -19.05 -16.10 -5.14
CA LYS A 468 -20.25 -16.42 -5.91
C LYS A 468 -21.52 -16.33 -5.06
#